data_5dce15831d1ab6a3e4a28e3f1e516046
#
_entry.id   5dce15831d1ab6a3e4a28e3f1e516046
#
_cell.length_a   1.000
_cell.length_b   1.000
_cell.length_c   1.000
_cell.angle_alpha   90.00
_cell.angle_beta   90.00
_cell.angle_gamma   90.00
#
_symmetry.space_group_name_H-M   'P 1'
#
loop_
_entity.id
_entity.type
_entity.pdbx_description
1 polymer ?
#
loop_
_entity_poly.entity_id
_entity_poly.type
_entity_poly.pdbx_seq_one_letter_code
_entity_poly.pdbx_strand_id
1 'polypeptide(L)'
;AALARETLKQKKPLLPVIVDSNATEINQVLILALRNALERCGCEDLLPEMNFDVAIKMIDRWEKEYPDAFERLKNELLPHKYSVADMKDALGTYSKSAYDIFVEIYPAVTSGSIFAPIFSEGALQLYKSVNNALIKQTEFGGMFVVYDEFSKFLEANLDKSKMMNF
;
A
#
# COMPACT_ATOMS: atom_id res chain seq x y z
N ALA A 1 12.49 -21.16 13.76
CA ALA A 1 13.14 -21.31 15.09
C ALA A 1 14.64 -20.96 15.05
N ALA A 2 15.39 -21.32 14.00
CA ALA A 2 16.85 -21.04 13.91
C ALA A 2 17.15 -19.53 13.74
N LEU A 3 16.45 -18.85 12.82
CA LEU A 3 16.60 -17.41 12.58
C LEU A 3 16.30 -16.56 13.83
N ALA A 4 15.21 -16.89 14.55
CA ALA A 4 14.87 -16.17 15.76
C ALA A 4 15.94 -16.33 16.88
N ARG A 5 16.56 -17.51 16.96
CA ARG A 5 17.66 -17.74 17.91
C ARG A 5 18.93 -16.98 17.53
N GLU A 6 19.21 -16.83 16.25
CA GLU A 6 20.38 -16.11 15.76
C GLU A 6 20.22 -14.57 15.96
N THR A 7 19.05 -14.04 15.70
CA THR A 7 18.70 -12.64 15.95
C THR A 7 18.78 -12.30 17.44
N LEU A 8 18.29 -13.17 18.31
CA LEU A 8 18.40 -13.01 19.78
C LEU A 8 19.85 -13.06 20.27
N LYS A 9 20.71 -13.87 19.63
CA LYS A 9 22.16 -13.91 19.96
C LYS A 9 22.88 -12.61 19.58
N GLN A 10 22.47 -11.96 18.50
CA GLN A 10 23.10 -10.71 18.04
C GLN A 10 22.61 -9.48 18.83
N LYS A 11 21.65 -9.61 19.74
CA LYS A 11 21.04 -8.51 20.54
C LYS A 11 20.52 -7.32 19.70
N LYS A 12 20.24 -7.54 18.42
CA LYS A 12 19.63 -6.51 17.57
C LYS A 12 18.12 -6.45 17.84
N PRO A 13 17.53 -5.25 18.04
CA PRO A 13 16.10 -5.13 18.21
C PRO A 13 15.35 -5.51 16.94
N LEU A 14 14.11 -5.97 17.07
CA LEU A 14 13.20 -6.19 15.95
C LEU A 14 12.23 -5.01 15.88
N LEU A 15 11.94 -4.55 14.66
CA LEU A 15 10.92 -3.53 14.43
C LEU A 15 9.52 -4.16 14.56
N PRO A 16 8.69 -3.74 15.53
CA PRO A 16 7.33 -4.25 15.63
C PRO A 16 6.44 -3.61 14.57
N VAL A 17 5.82 -4.44 13.74
CA VAL A 17 4.80 -4.05 12.78
C VAL A 17 3.46 -4.55 13.29
N ILE A 18 2.62 -3.63 13.75
CA ILE A 18 1.31 -3.97 14.32
C ILE A 18 0.26 -3.81 13.22
N VAL A 19 -0.42 -4.90 12.91
CA VAL A 19 -1.48 -4.96 11.90
C VAL A 19 -2.82 -4.92 12.64
N ASP A 20 -3.58 -3.84 12.42
CA ASP A 20 -4.94 -3.68 12.93
C ASP A 20 -5.95 -4.22 11.92
N SER A 21 -6.93 -5.00 12.38
CA SER A 21 -7.77 -5.87 11.52
C SER A 21 -9.02 -5.21 10.94
N ASN A 22 -9.20 -3.91 11.07
CA ASN A 22 -10.46 -3.24 10.70
C ASN A 22 -10.68 -3.01 9.19
N ALA A 23 -9.80 -3.45 8.31
CA ALA A 23 -9.94 -3.24 6.86
C ALA A 23 -10.31 -4.51 6.10
N THR A 24 -11.02 -4.33 4.99
CA THR A 24 -11.54 -5.42 4.14
C THR A 24 -10.48 -6.06 3.24
N GLU A 25 -9.33 -5.41 3.03
CA GLU A 25 -8.27 -5.88 2.13
C GLU A 25 -6.94 -6.08 2.87
N ILE A 26 -6.49 -7.33 2.95
CA ILE A 26 -5.28 -7.70 3.68
C ILE A 26 -4.01 -6.99 3.15
N ASN A 27 -3.87 -6.83 1.84
CA ASN A 27 -2.71 -6.16 1.27
C ASN A 27 -2.62 -4.69 1.72
N GLN A 28 -3.76 -3.98 1.71
CA GLN A 28 -3.84 -2.59 2.17
C GLN A 28 -3.44 -2.48 3.64
N VAL A 29 -4.01 -3.33 4.49
CA VAL A 29 -3.73 -3.33 5.94
C VAL A 29 -2.25 -3.58 6.23
N LEU A 30 -1.66 -4.56 5.53
CA LEU A 30 -0.25 -4.89 5.68
C LEU A 30 0.66 -3.74 5.23
N ILE A 31 0.37 -3.10 4.09
CA ILE A 31 1.16 -1.97 3.59
C ILE A 31 1.09 -0.79 4.57
N LEU A 32 -0.11 -0.43 5.04
CA LEU A 32 -0.29 0.64 6.03
C LEU A 32 0.42 0.35 7.35
N ALA A 33 0.32 -0.88 7.86
CA ALA A 33 1.00 -1.29 9.08
C ALA A 33 2.52 -1.16 8.95
N LEU A 34 3.08 -1.57 7.81
CA LEU A 34 4.51 -1.45 7.52
C LEU A 34 4.93 0.02 7.45
N ARG A 35 4.20 0.85 6.70
CA ARG A 35 4.46 2.29 6.61
C ARG A 35 4.45 2.94 7.99
N ASN A 36 3.40 2.74 8.76
CA ASN A 36 3.27 3.30 10.12
C ASN A 36 4.42 2.84 11.05
N ALA A 37 4.91 1.60 10.90
CA ALA A 37 6.04 1.10 11.67
C ALA A 37 7.35 1.80 11.28
N LEU A 38 7.58 2.00 9.98
CA LEU A 38 8.77 2.70 9.46
C LEU A 38 8.76 4.18 9.84
N GLU A 39 7.64 4.87 9.71
CA GLU A 39 7.48 6.28 10.13
C GLU A 39 7.80 6.46 11.62
N ARG A 40 7.32 5.55 12.48
CA ARG A 40 7.60 5.60 13.93
C ARG A 40 9.08 5.45 14.29
N CYS A 41 9.86 4.80 13.46
CA CYS A 41 11.30 4.65 13.71
C CYS A 41 12.17 5.59 12.84
N GLY A 42 11.56 6.48 12.03
CA GLY A 42 12.29 7.39 11.14
C GLY A 42 13.01 6.66 10.01
N CYS A 43 12.41 5.57 9.52
CA CYS A 43 12.96 4.72 8.46
C CYS A 43 12.05 4.68 7.23
N GLU A 44 11.22 5.69 7.03
CA GLU A 44 10.28 5.80 5.91
C GLU A 44 10.96 5.75 4.53
N ASP A 45 12.20 6.21 4.44
CA ASP A 45 13.02 6.16 3.22
C ASP A 45 13.31 4.73 2.73
N LEU A 46 13.10 3.74 3.58
CA LEU A 46 13.22 2.33 3.22
C LEU A 46 12.01 1.79 2.45
N LEU A 47 10.89 2.53 2.47
CA LEU A 47 9.71 2.16 1.71
C LEU A 47 9.90 2.60 0.26
N PRO A 48 9.87 1.66 -0.72
CA PRO A 48 9.96 2.02 -2.12
C PRO A 48 8.73 2.82 -2.56
N GLU A 49 8.89 3.65 -3.59
CA GLU A 49 7.78 4.36 -4.20
C GLU A 49 6.76 3.35 -4.76
N MET A 50 5.53 3.43 -4.29
CA MET A 50 4.45 2.54 -4.69
C MET A 50 3.67 3.14 -5.88
N ASN A 51 2.95 2.28 -6.63
CA ASN A 51 2.09 2.72 -7.73
C ASN A 51 1.04 3.75 -7.31
N PHE A 52 0.59 3.70 -6.08
CA PHE A 52 -0.32 4.67 -5.46
C PHE A 52 0.33 6.05 -5.34
N ASP A 53 1.60 6.11 -4.92
CA ASP A 53 2.34 7.36 -4.79
C ASP A 53 2.59 7.97 -6.19
N VAL A 54 2.88 7.12 -7.18
CA VAL A 54 3.00 7.55 -8.59
C VAL A 54 1.69 8.15 -9.10
N ALA A 55 0.55 7.54 -8.80
CA ALA A 55 -0.76 8.05 -9.17
C ALA A 55 -1.04 9.43 -8.54
N ILE A 56 -0.74 9.60 -7.25
CA ILE A 56 -0.89 10.90 -6.56
C ILE A 56 0.00 11.95 -7.21
N LYS A 57 1.28 11.65 -7.47
CA LYS A 57 2.20 12.58 -8.14
C LYS A 57 1.73 12.97 -9.55
N MET A 58 1.10 12.03 -10.28
CA MET A 58 0.50 12.35 -11.58
C MET A 58 -0.68 13.31 -11.45
N ILE A 59 -1.55 13.11 -10.46
CA ILE A 59 -2.66 14.04 -10.18
C ILE A 59 -2.12 15.43 -9.82
N ASP A 60 -1.13 15.51 -8.94
CA ASP A 60 -0.48 16.76 -8.53
C ASP A 60 0.16 17.49 -9.72
N ARG A 61 0.75 16.72 -10.63
CA ARG A 61 1.36 17.26 -11.85
C ARG A 61 0.29 17.81 -12.80
N TRP A 62 -0.82 17.11 -12.99
CA TRP A 62 -1.93 17.62 -13.82
C TRP A 62 -2.52 18.89 -13.25
N GLU A 63 -2.71 18.96 -11.94
CA GLU A 63 -3.21 20.16 -11.27
C GLU A 63 -2.32 21.37 -11.51
N LYS A 64 -0.99 21.21 -11.53
CA LYS A 64 -0.01 22.30 -11.66
C LYS A 64 0.33 22.65 -13.10
N GLU A 65 0.47 21.65 -13.96
CA GLU A 65 1.11 21.82 -15.27
C GLU A 65 0.16 21.56 -16.44
N TYR A 66 -0.95 20.83 -16.25
CA TYR A 66 -1.83 20.36 -17.31
C TYR A 66 -3.31 20.58 -16.98
N PRO A 67 -3.81 21.85 -17.00
CA PRO A 67 -5.19 22.18 -16.60
C PRO A 67 -6.26 21.37 -17.35
N ASP A 68 -6.07 21.13 -18.64
CA ASP A 68 -7.03 20.37 -19.46
C ASP A 68 -7.13 18.90 -19.02
N ALA A 69 -6.01 18.27 -18.65
CA ALA A 69 -6.01 16.93 -18.10
C ALA A 69 -6.66 16.90 -16.71
N PHE A 70 -6.41 17.91 -15.92
CA PHE A 70 -6.98 18.02 -14.59
C PHE A 70 -8.52 18.21 -14.63
N GLU A 71 -9.04 19.01 -15.59
CA GLU A 71 -10.49 19.13 -15.79
C GLU A 71 -11.10 17.81 -16.29
N ARG A 72 -10.43 17.08 -17.20
CA ARG A 72 -10.88 15.73 -17.59
C ARG A 72 -10.90 14.79 -16.39
N LEU A 73 -9.86 14.79 -15.55
CA LEU A 73 -9.83 13.99 -14.33
C LEU A 73 -11.04 14.24 -13.44
N LYS A 74 -11.38 15.52 -13.18
CA LYS A 74 -12.56 15.87 -12.39
C LYS A 74 -13.85 15.28 -12.98
N ASN A 75 -14.01 15.40 -14.30
CA ASN A 75 -15.19 14.89 -14.99
C ASN A 75 -15.28 13.35 -14.95
N GLU A 76 -14.17 12.66 -15.14
CA GLU A 76 -14.11 11.20 -15.08
C GLU A 76 -14.33 10.65 -13.65
N LEU A 77 -14.01 11.40 -12.62
CA LEU A 77 -14.24 11.01 -11.22
C LEU A 77 -15.71 11.15 -10.78
N LEU A 78 -16.51 12.02 -11.42
CA LEU A 78 -17.91 12.27 -11.03
C LEU A 78 -18.79 11.00 -11.01
N PRO A 79 -18.76 10.12 -12.03
CA PRO A 79 -19.54 8.89 -12.02
C PRO A 79 -19.21 7.96 -10.84
N HIS A 80 -17.96 8.00 -10.40
CA HIS A 80 -17.46 7.20 -9.28
C HIS A 80 -17.69 7.85 -7.91
N LYS A 81 -18.28 9.05 -7.87
CA LYS A 81 -18.55 9.84 -6.65
C LYS A 81 -17.29 10.19 -5.84
N TYR A 82 -16.18 10.37 -6.52
CA TYR A 82 -14.93 10.87 -5.94
C TYR A 82 -14.73 12.33 -6.30
N SER A 83 -14.34 13.15 -5.34
CA SER A 83 -13.61 14.39 -5.62
C SER A 83 -12.13 14.05 -5.86
N VAL A 84 -11.37 15.02 -6.40
CA VAL A 84 -9.91 14.86 -6.55
C VAL A 84 -9.24 14.67 -5.18
N ALA A 85 -9.71 15.39 -4.16
CA ALA A 85 -9.20 15.27 -2.79
C ALA A 85 -9.46 13.86 -2.23
N ASP A 86 -10.72 13.37 -2.33
CA ASP A 86 -11.08 12.01 -1.87
C ASP A 86 -10.28 10.94 -2.61
N MET A 87 -10.02 11.11 -3.91
CA MET A 87 -9.20 10.19 -4.69
C MET A 87 -7.76 10.18 -4.18
N LYS A 88 -7.15 11.34 -3.94
CA LYS A 88 -5.79 11.45 -3.39
C LYS A 88 -5.71 10.84 -2.00
N ASP A 89 -6.68 11.08 -1.13
CA ASP A 89 -6.73 10.51 0.22
C ASP A 89 -6.88 8.98 0.18
N ALA A 90 -7.77 8.47 -0.68
CA ALA A 90 -7.95 7.04 -0.85
C ALA A 90 -6.69 6.35 -1.42
N LEU A 91 -6.03 6.97 -2.39
CA LEU A 91 -4.73 6.49 -2.90
C LEU A 91 -3.65 6.55 -1.80
N GLY A 92 -3.60 7.62 -1.00
CA GLY A 92 -2.67 7.77 0.12
C GLY A 92 -2.86 6.73 1.23
N THR A 93 -4.06 6.16 1.33
CA THR A 93 -4.35 5.01 2.21
C THR A 93 -4.27 3.66 1.51
N TYR A 94 -3.69 3.61 0.32
CA TYR A 94 -3.49 2.38 -0.49
C TYR A 94 -4.79 1.63 -0.81
N SER A 95 -5.89 2.35 -1.03
CA SER A 95 -7.16 1.78 -1.43
C SER A 95 -7.07 1.16 -2.83
N LYS A 96 -7.22 -0.17 -2.91
CA LYS A 96 -7.22 -0.88 -4.19
C LYS A 96 -8.36 -0.40 -5.10
N SER A 97 -9.56 -0.17 -4.56
CA SER A 97 -10.70 0.29 -5.34
C SER A 97 -10.44 1.67 -5.97
N ALA A 98 -9.85 2.61 -5.22
CA ALA A 98 -9.46 3.92 -5.75
C ALA A 98 -8.39 3.79 -6.85
N TYR A 99 -7.43 2.90 -6.63
CA TYR A 99 -6.39 2.64 -7.63
C TYR A 99 -6.97 2.04 -8.91
N ASP A 100 -7.85 1.05 -8.82
CA ASP A 100 -8.50 0.42 -9.97
C ASP A 100 -9.31 1.46 -10.77
N ILE A 101 -10.05 2.35 -10.10
CA ILE A 101 -10.75 3.48 -10.74
C ILE A 101 -9.76 4.42 -11.43
N PHE A 102 -8.67 4.80 -10.76
CA PHE A 102 -7.66 5.68 -11.35
C PHE A 102 -7.07 5.07 -12.63
N VAL A 103 -6.73 3.78 -12.62
CA VAL A 103 -6.22 3.05 -13.79
C VAL A 103 -7.24 3.01 -14.93
N GLU A 104 -8.53 2.78 -14.60
CA GLU A 104 -9.63 2.73 -15.55
C GLU A 104 -9.81 4.07 -16.28
N ILE A 105 -9.83 5.20 -15.55
CA ILE A 105 -10.08 6.52 -16.13
C ILE A 105 -8.82 7.15 -16.76
N TYR A 106 -7.64 6.63 -16.45
CA TYR A 106 -6.36 7.22 -16.90
C TYR A 106 -6.27 7.42 -18.43
N PRO A 107 -6.70 6.48 -19.30
CA PRO A 107 -6.70 6.68 -20.74
C PRO A 107 -7.58 7.86 -21.20
N ALA A 108 -8.74 8.06 -20.56
CA ALA A 108 -9.64 9.17 -20.89
C ALA A 108 -9.00 10.53 -20.50
N VAL A 109 -8.33 10.58 -19.36
CA VAL A 109 -7.62 11.78 -18.89
C VAL A 109 -6.43 12.12 -19.78
N THR A 110 -5.67 11.11 -20.25
CA THR A 110 -4.38 11.27 -20.95
C THR A 110 -4.47 11.11 -22.48
N SER A 111 -5.68 11.08 -23.03
CA SER A 111 -5.89 10.91 -24.49
C SER A 111 -5.35 9.55 -25.01
N GLY A 112 -5.56 8.49 -24.23
CA GLY A 112 -5.32 7.11 -24.66
C GLY A 112 -4.06 6.45 -24.09
N SER A 113 -3.29 7.11 -23.23
CA SER A 113 -2.14 6.47 -22.58
C SER A 113 -2.61 5.43 -21.55
N ILE A 114 -1.82 4.38 -21.37
CA ILE A 114 -2.07 3.36 -20.35
C ILE A 114 -1.21 3.67 -19.12
N PHE A 115 -1.82 3.59 -17.93
CA PHE A 115 -1.06 3.68 -16.69
C PHE A 115 -0.38 2.34 -16.41
N ALA A 116 0.93 2.28 -16.61
CA ALA A 116 1.75 1.09 -16.41
C ALA A 116 2.94 1.41 -15.50
N PRO A 117 2.72 1.56 -14.19
CA PRO A 117 3.79 1.78 -13.24
C PRO A 117 4.66 0.52 -13.08
N ILE A 118 5.93 0.72 -12.75
CA ILE A 118 6.95 -0.34 -12.71
C ILE A 118 6.75 -1.31 -11.53
N PHE A 119 5.97 -0.92 -10.51
CA PHE A 119 5.86 -1.68 -9.27
C PHE A 119 4.50 -2.39 -9.16
N SER A 120 4.49 -3.71 -9.34
CA SER A 120 3.29 -4.56 -9.19
C SER A 120 3.42 -5.59 -8.06
N GLU A 121 4.34 -5.38 -7.12
CA GLU A 121 4.61 -6.37 -6.08
C GLU A 121 3.58 -6.28 -4.94
N GLY A 122 3.04 -7.44 -4.54
CA GLY A 122 2.14 -7.54 -3.39
C GLY A 122 2.84 -7.29 -2.05
N ALA A 123 2.06 -7.11 -0.98
CA ALA A 123 2.56 -6.81 0.37
C ALA A 123 3.68 -7.75 0.83
N LEU A 124 3.62 -9.04 0.49
CA LEU A 124 4.65 -10.01 0.88
C LEU A 124 6.05 -9.67 0.33
N GLN A 125 6.13 -9.27 -0.94
CA GLN A 125 7.40 -8.90 -1.55
C GLN A 125 7.92 -7.58 -1.00
N LEU A 126 7.02 -6.62 -0.76
CA LEU A 126 7.34 -5.37 -0.10
C LEU A 126 7.96 -5.60 1.28
N TYR A 127 7.34 -6.46 2.10
CA TYR A 127 7.88 -6.83 3.41
C TYR A 127 9.28 -7.46 3.32
N LYS A 128 9.51 -8.35 2.35
CA LYS A 128 10.84 -8.95 2.13
C LYS A 128 11.88 -7.92 1.73
N SER A 129 11.54 -7.04 0.80
CA SER A 129 12.43 -5.99 0.31
C SER A 129 12.81 -5.02 1.44
N VAL A 130 11.80 -4.50 2.15
CA VAL A 130 12.00 -3.59 3.28
C VAL A 130 12.75 -4.25 4.42
N ASN A 131 12.45 -5.51 4.78
CA ASN A 131 13.18 -6.23 5.81
C ASN A 131 14.66 -6.38 5.48
N ASN A 132 14.99 -6.68 4.22
CA ASN A 132 16.38 -6.76 3.77
C ASN A 132 17.10 -5.41 3.85
N ALA A 133 16.42 -4.32 3.47
CA ALA A 133 16.95 -2.97 3.59
C ALA A 133 17.13 -2.56 5.06
N LEU A 134 16.14 -2.83 5.90
CA LEU A 134 16.17 -2.55 7.35
C LEU A 134 17.39 -3.20 8.04
N ILE A 135 17.61 -4.49 7.79
CA ILE A 135 18.75 -5.24 8.37
C ILE A 135 20.11 -4.67 7.91
N LYS A 136 20.20 -4.20 6.66
CA LYS A 136 21.44 -3.71 6.08
C LYS A 136 21.76 -2.26 6.44
N GLN A 137 20.73 -1.42 6.59
CA GLN A 137 20.88 0.03 6.69
C GLN A 137 20.62 0.58 8.09
N THR A 138 20.14 -0.27 9.02
CA THR A 138 19.79 0.14 10.38
C THR A 138 20.33 -0.82 11.43
N GLU A 139 20.12 -0.49 12.71
CA GLU A 139 20.47 -1.36 13.82
C GLU A 139 19.47 -2.49 14.08
N PHE A 140 18.35 -2.50 13.35
CA PHE A 140 17.35 -3.57 13.49
C PHE A 140 17.85 -4.90 12.93
N GLY A 141 17.49 -6.00 13.60
CA GLY A 141 17.77 -7.37 13.17
C GLY A 141 16.68 -7.95 12.26
N GLY A 142 15.64 -7.19 11.98
CA GLY A 142 14.49 -7.60 11.18
C GLY A 142 13.18 -7.01 11.70
N MET A 143 12.07 -7.48 11.14
CA MET A 143 10.72 -7.09 11.55
C MET A 143 10.03 -8.20 12.34
N PHE A 144 9.16 -7.81 13.27
CA PHE A 144 8.26 -8.69 13.99
C PHE A 144 6.82 -8.25 13.75
N VAL A 145 6.06 -9.05 12.99
CA VAL A 145 4.69 -8.71 12.60
C VAL A 145 3.72 -9.27 13.66
N VAL A 146 2.93 -8.40 14.25
CA VAL A 146 1.84 -8.73 15.16
C VAL A 146 0.53 -8.44 14.45
N TYR A 147 -0.28 -9.46 14.26
CA TYR A 147 -1.62 -9.31 13.70
C TYR A 147 -2.63 -9.45 14.84
N ASP A 148 -3.24 -8.33 15.23
CA ASP A 148 -4.30 -8.35 16.23
C ASP A 148 -5.60 -8.85 15.60
N GLU A 149 -6.33 -9.66 16.35
CA GLU A 149 -7.61 -10.27 15.90
C GLU A 149 -7.55 -11.07 14.58
N PHE A 150 -6.42 -11.72 14.28
CA PHE A 150 -6.27 -12.53 13.05
C PHE A 150 -7.36 -13.58 12.86
N SER A 151 -7.90 -14.14 13.95
CA SER A 151 -9.03 -15.08 13.91
C SER A 151 -10.29 -14.49 13.29
N LYS A 152 -10.64 -13.26 13.62
CA LYS A 152 -11.81 -12.57 13.01
C LYS A 152 -11.61 -12.32 11.52
N PHE A 153 -10.39 -11.98 11.12
CA PHE A 153 -10.06 -11.84 9.70
C PHE A 153 -10.22 -13.17 8.95
N LEU A 154 -9.75 -14.28 9.51
CA LEU A 154 -9.91 -15.62 8.91
C LEU A 154 -11.40 -15.98 8.78
N GLU A 155 -12.20 -15.79 9.83
CA GLU A 155 -13.64 -16.06 9.79
C GLU A 155 -14.34 -15.28 8.68
N ALA A 156 -14.08 -13.97 8.56
CA ALA A 156 -14.67 -13.11 7.55
C ALA A 156 -14.28 -13.47 6.10
N ASN A 157 -13.12 -14.10 5.89
CA ASN A 157 -12.64 -14.46 4.56
C ASN A 157 -12.85 -15.95 4.21
N LEU A 158 -12.96 -16.83 5.18
CA LEU A 158 -13.33 -18.24 4.97
C LEU A 158 -14.75 -18.38 4.42
N ASP A 159 -15.68 -17.55 4.86
CA ASP A 159 -17.05 -17.54 4.34
C ASP A 159 -17.11 -17.10 2.88
N LYS A 160 -16.27 -16.15 2.45
CA LYS A 160 -16.17 -15.73 1.03
C LYS A 160 -15.62 -16.84 0.12
N SER A 161 -14.65 -17.62 0.58
CA SER A 161 -14.09 -18.73 -0.21
C SER A 161 -15.06 -19.90 -0.38
N LYS A 162 -15.97 -20.12 0.58
CA LYS A 162 -17.01 -21.14 0.47
C LYS A 162 -18.11 -20.77 -0.52
N MET A 163 -18.38 -19.47 -0.71
CA MET A 163 -19.37 -18.99 -1.69
C MET A 163 -18.86 -19.01 -3.14
N MET A 164 -17.57 -19.13 -3.38
CA MET A 164 -16.97 -19.20 -4.73
C MET A 164 -16.83 -20.63 -5.28
N ASN A 165 -17.20 -21.65 -4.51
CA ASN A 165 -17.12 -23.08 -4.89
C ASN A 165 -18.51 -23.74 -5.12
N PHE A 166 -19.53 -22.95 -5.54
CA PHE A 166 -20.81 -23.45 -6.04
C PHE A 166 -21.12 -22.91 -7.43
#